data_587b1e6a18930ef6f81159b2f8cc0134
#
_entry.id   587b1e6a18930ef6f81159b2f8cc0134
#
_cell.length_a   1.000
_cell.length_b   1.000
_cell.length_c   1.000
_cell.angle_alpha   90.00
_cell.angle_beta   90.00
_cell.angle_gamma   90.00
#
_symmetry.space_group_name_H-M   'P 1'
#
loop_
_entity.id
_entity.type
_entity.pdbx_description
1 polymer ?
#
loop_
_entity_poly.entity_id
_entity_poly.type
_entity_poly.pdbx_seq_one_letter_code
_entity_poly.pdbx_strand_id
1 'polypeptide(L)'
;MTALLAERGIVPSAAAGLSLGEYSALHAAGVFDADTAVELVAFRGKAMEEAAAGRPSAMVAVLGLDRAALQKACDEASAHGCVVIANYNCPGQLVIGGEKAAVETAAALAKEKGAR
;
A
#
# COMPACT_ATOMS: atom_id res chain seq x y z
N MET A 1 13.94 -13.19 10.75
CA MET A 1 12.93 -14.23 11.06
C MET A 1 13.09 -15.45 10.15
N THR A 2 13.07 -15.31 8.82
CA THR A 2 13.19 -16.43 7.85
C THR A 2 14.41 -17.31 8.12
N ALA A 3 15.62 -16.74 8.28
CA ALA A 3 16.84 -17.47 8.59
C ALA A 3 16.74 -18.30 9.89
N LEU A 4 16.21 -17.70 10.96
CA LEU A 4 16.04 -18.40 12.25
C LEU A 4 15.05 -19.57 12.18
N LEU A 5 14.03 -19.49 11.33
CA LEU A 5 13.10 -20.57 11.10
C LEU A 5 13.77 -21.70 10.30
N ALA A 6 14.54 -21.34 9.27
CA ALA A 6 15.29 -22.29 8.46
C ALA A 6 16.32 -23.07 9.28
N GLU A 7 17.06 -22.43 10.21
CA GLU A 7 17.98 -23.08 11.15
C GLU A 7 17.28 -24.13 12.02
N ARG A 8 15.98 -23.98 12.25
CA ARG A 8 15.15 -24.94 13.01
C ARG A 8 14.43 -25.97 12.12
N GLY A 9 14.78 -26.04 10.85
CA GLY A 9 14.17 -26.94 9.88
C GLY A 9 12.75 -26.54 9.43
N ILE A 10 12.32 -25.31 9.74
CA ILE A 10 11.01 -24.78 9.33
C ILE A 10 11.19 -24.05 8.02
N VAL A 11 10.78 -24.68 6.92
CA VAL A 11 10.86 -24.14 5.57
C VAL A 11 9.45 -23.92 5.03
N PRO A 12 9.10 -22.73 4.53
CA PRO A 12 7.79 -22.48 3.95
C PRO A 12 7.60 -23.26 2.64
N SER A 13 6.43 -23.80 2.40
CA SER A 13 6.04 -24.40 1.13
C SER A 13 5.52 -23.37 0.12
N ALA A 14 5.10 -22.21 0.61
CA ALA A 14 4.68 -21.06 -0.18
C ALA A 14 4.95 -19.77 0.59
N ALA A 15 5.17 -18.68 -0.12
CA ALA A 15 5.34 -17.35 0.44
C ALA A 15 4.53 -16.34 -0.36
N ALA A 16 3.89 -15.40 0.34
CA ALA A 16 3.17 -14.29 -0.27
C ALA A 16 3.46 -13.00 0.49
N GLY A 17 3.40 -11.89 -0.19
CA GLY A 17 3.63 -10.58 0.41
C GLY A 17 2.95 -9.47 -0.37
N LEU A 18 2.52 -8.42 0.35
CA LEU A 18 1.95 -7.22 -0.24
C LEU A 18 2.92 -6.06 -0.07
N SER A 19 3.19 -5.30 -1.15
CA SER A 19 4.06 -4.12 -1.14
C SER A 19 5.45 -4.44 -0.56
N LEU A 20 5.82 -3.94 0.60
CA LEU A 20 7.09 -4.25 1.26
C LEU A 20 7.25 -5.77 1.54
N GLY A 21 6.17 -6.44 1.90
CA GLY A 21 6.16 -7.88 2.18
C GLY A 21 6.50 -8.76 0.98
N GLU A 22 6.34 -8.27 -0.25
CA GLU A 22 6.73 -8.97 -1.48
C GLU A 22 8.23 -9.26 -1.51
N TYR A 23 9.07 -8.32 -1.10
CA TYR A 23 10.53 -8.52 -0.99
C TYR A 23 10.87 -9.64 0.01
N SER A 24 10.16 -9.68 1.14
CA SER A 24 10.34 -10.75 2.12
C SER A 24 9.89 -12.11 1.57
N ALA A 25 8.80 -12.15 0.82
CA ALA A 25 8.29 -13.36 0.19
C ALA A 25 9.26 -13.87 -0.90
N LEU A 26 9.82 -12.98 -1.72
CA LEU A 26 10.80 -13.29 -2.75
C LEU A 26 12.11 -13.81 -2.13
N HIS A 27 12.58 -13.20 -1.04
CA HIS A 27 13.72 -13.73 -0.29
C HIS A 27 13.43 -15.12 0.28
N ALA A 28 12.26 -15.35 0.89
CA ALA A 28 11.87 -16.65 1.40
C ALA A 28 11.76 -17.72 0.31
N ALA A 29 11.42 -17.32 -0.92
CA ALA A 29 11.37 -18.17 -2.10
C ALA A 29 12.74 -18.39 -2.76
N GLY A 30 13.83 -17.81 -2.23
CA GLY A 30 15.20 -17.97 -2.73
C GLY A 30 15.51 -17.18 -4.00
N VAL A 31 14.72 -16.15 -4.35
CA VAL A 31 14.97 -15.32 -5.53
C VAL A 31 16.21 -14.45 -5.35
N PHE A 32 16.46 -13.98 -4.15
CA PHE A 32 17.66 -13.24 -3.75
C PHE A 32 17.97 -13.45 -2.26
N ASP A 33 19.20 -13.19 -1.87
CA ASP A 33 19.64 -13.29 -0.48
C ASP A 33 19.15 -12.13 0.40
N ALA A 34 19.46 -12.19 1.69
CA ALA A 34 19.01 -11.19 2.65
C ALA A 34 19.65 -9.82 2.42
N ASP A 35 20.92 -9.77 2.04
CA ASP A 35 21.66 -8.52 1.81
C ASP A 35 21.08 -7.79 0.60
N THR A 36 20.88 -8.50 -0.50
CA THR A 36 20.18 -7.97 -1.70
C THR A 36 18.77 -7.50 -1.38
N ALA A 37 18.02 -8.24 -0.54
CA ALA A 37 16.68 -7.82 -0.11
C ALA A 37 16.70 -6.47 0.62
N VAL A 38 17.66 -6.27 1.52
CA VAL A 38 17.82 -5.02 2.28
C VAL A 38 18.20 -3.86 1.35
N GLU A 39 19.13 -4.08 0.42
CA GLU A 39 19.54 -3.06 -0.56
C GLU A 39 18.37 -2.64 -1.45
N LEU A 40 17.59 -3.59 -1.96
CA LEU A 40 16.42 -3.31 -2.79
C LEU A 40 15.34 -2.54 -2.03
N VAL A 41 15.08 -2.90 -0.78
CA VAL A 41 14.11 -2.20 0.08
C VAL A 41 14.58 -0.77 0.39
N ALA A 42 15.86 -0.58 0.67
CA ALA A 42 16.45 0.75 0.89
C ALA A 42 16.35 1.61 -0.38
N PHE A 43 16.69 1.05 -1.54
CA PHE A 43 16.53 1.72 -2.83
C PHE A 43 15.07 2.10 -3.10
N ARG A 44 14.15 1.17 -2.88
CA ARG A 44 12.70 1.41 -3.03
C ARG A 44 12.23 2.57 -2.15
N GLY A 45 12.64 2.58 -0.87
CA GLY A 45 12.27 3.65 0.06
C GLY A 45 12.72 5.02 -0.43
N LYS A 46 13.98 5.12 -0.86
CA LYS A 46 14.56 6.34 -1.41
C LYS A 46 13.84 6.78 -2.70
N ALA A 47 13.59 5.86 -3.62
CA ALA A 47 12.90 6.17 -4.87
C ALA A 47 11.46 6.67 -4.64
N MET A 48 10.75 6.08 -3.67
CA MET A 48 9.40 6.53 -3.29
C MET A 48 9.42 7.92 -2.64
N GLU A 49 10.40 8.20 -1.78
CA GLU A 49 10.59 9.51 -1.17
C GLU A 49 10.90 10.59 -2.21
N GLU A 50 11.82 10.30 -3.13
CA GLU A 50 12.18 11.19 -4.24
C GLU A 50 10.98 11.46 -5.17
N ALA A 51 10.18 10.43 -5.48
CA ALA A 51 8.99 10.57 -6.30
C ALA A 51 7.89 11.43 -5.64
N ALA A 52 7.81 11.42 -4.31
CA ALA A 52 6.87 12.23 -3.53
C ALA A 52 7.40 13.64 -3.21
N ALA A 53 8.70 13.89 -3.43
CA ALA A 53 9.35 15.15 -3.06
C ALA A 53 8.69 16.37 -3.72
N GLY A 54 8.40 17.39 -2.91
CA GLY A 54 7.79 18.64 -3.34
C GLY A 54 6.30 18.58 -3.70
N ARG A 55 5.65 17.42 -3.52
CA ARG A 55 4.21 17.25 -3.75
C ARG A 55 3.53 16.80 -2.45
N PRO A 56 2.74 17.69 -1.78
CA PRO A 56 1.95 17.29 -0.63
C PRO A 56 1.02 16.14 -1.00
N SER A 57 1.34 14.93 -0.57
CA SER A 57 0.58 13.71 -0.84
C SER A 57 0.08 13.07 0.45
N ALA A 58 -0.95 12.25 0.35
CA ALA A 58 -1.50 11.49 1.46
C ALA A 58 -1.98 10.13 0.99
N MET A 59 -2.08 9.19 1.94
CA MET A 59 -2.74 7.90 1.76
C MET A 59 -3.67 7.67 2.95
N VAL A 60 -4.87 7.20 2.68
CA VAL A 60 -5.90 6.93 3.70
C VAL A 60 -6.49 5.56 3.47
N ALA A 61 -6.50 4.73 4.52
CA ALA A 61 -7.23 3.47 4.52
C ALA A 61 -8.71 3.73 4.77
N VAL A 62 -9.56 3.17 3.91
CA VAL A 62 -11.02 3.28 3.96
C VAL A 62 -11.59 1.90 4.27
N LEU A 63 -12.32 1.79 5.36
CA LEU A 63 -12.89 0.54 5.85
C LEU A 63 -14.41 0.54 5.70
N GLY A 64 -14.94 -0.62 5.28
CA GLY A 64 -16.38 -0.87 5.28
C GLY A 64 -17.16 -0.22 4.14
N LEU A 65 -16.49 0.38 3.15
CA LEU A 65 -17.12 0.92 1.96
C LEU A 65 -16.81 0.04 0.75
N ASP A 66 -17.79 -0.13 -0.13
CA ASP A 66 -17.57 -0.84 -1.39
C ASP A 66 -16.79 0.00 -2.40
N ARG A 67 -16.21 -0.69 -3.39
CA ARG A 67 -15.39 -0.07 -4.42
C ARG A 67 -16.14 1.03 -5.21
N ALA A 68 -17.39 0.77 -5.58
CA ALA A 68 -18.14 1.69 -6.45
C ALA A 68 -18.48 2.99 -5.72
N ALA A 69 -18.84 2.90 -4.44
CA ALA A 69 -19.09 4.07 -3.59
C ALA A 69 -17.80 4.87 -3.33
N LEU A 70 -16.67 4.18 -3.11
CA LEU A 70 -15.38 4.85 -2.92
C LEU A 70 -14.87 5.49 -4.21
N GLN A 71 -15.06 4.84 -5.38
CA GLN A 71 -14.70 5.43 -6.66
C GLN A 71 -15.45 6.74 -6.92
N LYS A 72 -16.77 6.78 -6.63
CA LYS A 72 -17.55 8.02 -6.74
C LYS A 72 -17.01 9.13 -5.83
N ALA A 73 -16.60 8.78 -4.60
CA ALA A 73 -16.00 9.76 -3.70
C ALA A 73 -14.67 10.31 -4.25
N CYS A 74 -13.85 9.46 -4.88
CA CYS A 74 -12.63 9.89 -5.56
C CYS A 74 -12.93 10.77 -6.78
N ASP A 75 -13.90 10.39 -7.60
CA ASP A 75 -14.31 11.15 -8.79
C ASP A 75 -14.82 12.56 -8.39
N GLU A 76 -15.65 12.65 -7.37
CA GLU A 76 -16.13 13.93 -6.81
C GLU A 76 -14.98 14.78 -6.25
N ALA A 77 -14.02 14.15 -5.55
CA ALA A 77 -12.88 14.84 -4.96
C ALA A 77 -11.82 15.26 -5.98
N SER A 78 -11.84 14.72 -7.21
CA SER A 78 -10.87 15.02 -8.27
C SER A 78 -10.87 16.51 -8.71
N ALA A 79 -11.90 17.27 -8.36
CA ALA A 79 -11.93 18.72 -8.53
C ALA A 79 -10.86 19.45 -7.67
N HIS A 80 -10.35 18.81 -6.62
CA HIS A 80 -9.36 19.34 -5.68
C HIS A 80 -7.95 18.80 -5.90
N GLY A 81 -7.73 17.99 -6.92
CA GLY A 81 -6.44 17.39 -7.26
C GLY A 81 -6.56 15.89 -7.58
N CYS A 82 -5.43 15.25 -7.87
CA CYS A 82 -5.40 13.83 -8.20
C CYS A 82 -5.66 12.98 -6.95
N VAL A 83 -6.66 12.09 -7.02
CA VAL A 83 -6.90 11.04 -6.02
C VAL A 83 -7.43 9.78 -6.70
N VAL A 84 -6.89 8.63 -6.30
CA VAL A 84 -7.27 7.32 -6.85
C VAL A 84 -7.35 6.26 -5.76
N ILE A 85 -8.05 5.16 -6.04
CA ILE A 85 -7.95 3.96 -5.23
C ILE A 85 -6.60 3.31 -5.56
N ALA A 86 -5.66 3.40 -4.63
CA ALA A 86 -4.28 2.94 -4.78
C ALA A 86 -4.10 1.45 -4.44
N ASN A 87 -4.83 0.93 -3.43
CA ASN A 87 -4.73 -0.46 -2.99
C ASN A 87 -6.10 -1.11 -2.77
N TYR A 88 -6.16 -2.37 -3.17
CA TYR A 88 -7.27 -3.30 -2.89
C TYR A 88 -6.72 -4.38 -1.95
N ASN A 89 -6.67 -4.10 -0.64
CA ASN A 89 -6.00 -4.97 0.31
C ASN A 89 -6.78 -6.26 0.60
N CYS A 90 -8.06 -6.11 0.89
CA CYS A 90 -8.99 -7.23 1.07
C CYS A 90 -10.45 -6.72 0.94
N PRO A 91 -11.44 -7.62 0.91
CA PRO A 91 -12.84 -7.21 1.00
C PRO A 91 -13.09 -6.30 2.20
N GLY A 92 -13.63 -5.12 1.96
CA GLY A 92 -13.91 -4.11 2.99
C GLY A 92 -12.71 -3.25 3.42
N GLN A 93 -11.54 -3.39 2.81
CA GLN A 93 -10.39 -2.50 3.04
C GLN A 93 -9.76 -2.04 1.73
N LEU A 94 -9.94 -0.78 1.43
CA LEU A 94 -9.37 -0.08 0.28
C LEU A 94 -8.46 1.05 0.77
N VAL A 95 -7.51 1.47 -0.07
CA VAL A 95 -6.65 2.63 0.25
C VAL A 95 -6.75 3.62 -0.88
N ILE A 96 -7.06 4.87 -0.55
CA ILE A 96 -6.97 5.98 -1.49
C ILE A 96 -5.64 6.70 -1.33
N GLY A 97 -5.10 7.20 -2.42
CA GLY A 97 -3.84 7.94 -2.43
C GLY A 97 -3.84 9.01 -3.51
N GLY A 98 -3.08 10.07 -3.28
CA GLY A 98 -2.97 11.18 -4.21
C GLY A 98 -2.56 12.49 -3.54
N GLU A 99 -2.95 13.61 -4.14
CA GLU A 99 -2.71 14.93 -3.57
C GLU A 99 -3.48 15.12 -2.27
N LYS A 100 -2.84 15.70 -1.26
CA LYS A 100 -3.36 15.77 0.11
C LYS A 100 -4.78 16.34 0.18
N ALA A 101 -5.04 17.46 -0.49
CA ALA A 101 -6.37 18.11 -0.45
C ALA A 101 -7.46 17.22 -1.06
N ALA A 102 -7.18 16.56 -2.19
CA ALA A 102 -8.11 15.65 -2.84
C ALA A 102 -8.35 14.38 -2.01
N VAL A 103 -7.30 13.82 -1.39
CA VAL A 103 -7.42 12.65 -0.50
C VAL A 103 -8.25 12.98 0.74
N GLU A 104 -8.02 14.13 1.37
CA GLU A 104 -8.79 14.59 2.53
C GLU A 104 -10.28 14.79 2.18
N THR A 105 -10.57 15.36 1.00
CA THR A 105 -11.93 15.51 0.50
C THR A 105 -12.59 14.15 0.22
N ALA A 106 -11.90 13.25 -0.48
CA ALA A 106 -12.41 11.91 -0.77
C ALA A 106 -12.66 11.10 0.51
N ALA A 107 -11.79 11.24 1.52
CA ALA A 107 -11.94 10.58 2.81
C ALA A 107 -13.18 11.12 3.58
N ALA A 108 -13.43 12.43 3.53
CA ALA A 108 -14.62 13.03 4.12
C ALA A 108 -15.90 12.51 3.44
N LEU A 109 -15.96 12.51 2.12
CA LEU A 109 -17.07 11.97 1.33
C LEU A 109 -17.30 10.48 1.59
N ALA A 110 -16.22 9.69 1.69
CA ALA A 110 -16.32 8.29 2.04
C ALA A 110 -16.90 8.08 3.43
N LYS A 111 -16.51 8.90 4.41
CA LYS A 111 -17.05 8.85 5.77
C LYS A 111 -18.54 9.17 5.83
N GLU A 112 -19.02 10.16 5.07
CA GLU A 112 -20.44 10.49 4.93
C GLU A 112 -21.24 9.30 4.34
N LYS A 113 -20.61 8.50 3.48
CA LYS A 113 -21.20 7.29 2.90
C LYS A 113 -21.06 6.05 3.82
N GLY A 114 -20.56 6.19 5.05
CA GLY A 114 -20.51 5.14 6.07
C GLY A 114 -19.16 4.45 6.23
N ALA A 115 -18.09 4.94 5.60
CA ALA A 115 -16.75 4.44 5.81
C ALA A 115 -16.20 4.76 7.22
N ARG A 116 -15.21 3.96 7.61
CA ARG A 116 -14.42 4.14 8.84
C ARG A 116 -12.96 4.17 8.50
#